data_2fbd6a5405cbf126d43266929a257a19
#
_entry.id   2fbd6a5405cbf126d43266929a257a19
#
_cell.length_a   1.000
_cell.length_b   1.000
_cell.length_c   1.000
_cell.angle_alpha   90.00
_cell.angle_beta   90.00
_cell.angle_gamma   90.00
#
_symmetry.space_group_name_H-M   'P 1'
#
loop_
_entity.id
_entity.type
_entity.pdbx_description
1 polymer ?
#
loop_
_entity_poly.entity_id
_entity_poly.type
_entity_poly.pdbx_seq_one_letter_code
_entity_poly.pdbx_strand_id
1 'polypeptide(L)'
;MNEKKKVLFIDRDGTIILETDDFKIDTMEKISFYPEIFYWLHRIVSDFNFELVLVTNQDGLGREEFPNEPFYTTHKFIMRTFAEQGIRFAHEHIDCSYPHEGLDTRKPSIGMLKKYFSDEYDLKNSFVIGDRITDVMLAKNLGAKCFWLDDGRGLGAKEINESEEKLLPYIATRSRNWEKIYLYLKKTI
;
A
#
# COMPACT_ATOMS: atom_id res chain seq x y z
N MET A 1 19.28 23.02 5.87
CA MET A 1 18.06 22.26 6.26
C MET A 1 18.12 20.95 5.51
N ASN A 2 18.02 19.81 6.18
CA ASN A 2 17.95 18.53 5.47
C ASN A 2 16.65 18.49 4.64
N GLU A 3 16.73 17.96 3.43
CA GLU A 3 15.55 17.71 2.59
C GLU A 3 14.61 16.74 3.32
N LYS A 4 13.32 17.07 3.36
CA LYS A 4 12.31 16.19 3.97
C LYS A 4 12.16 14.91 3.16
N LYS A 5 11.99 13.79 3.83
CA LYS A 5 11.79 12.48 3.19
C LYS A 5 10.41 12.39 2.53
N LYS A 6 10.37 11.97 1.29
CA LYS A 6 9.14 11.56 0.60
C LYS A 6 8.90 10.07 0.79
N VAL A 7 7.66 9.65 0.94
CA VAL A 7 7.28 8.26 1.24
C VAL A 7 6.36 7.70 0.16
N LEU A 8 6.60 6.45 -0.22
CA LEU A 8 5.61 5.63 -0.91
C LEU A 8 5.01 4.65 0.10
N PHE A 9 3.77 4.91 0.51
CA PHE A 9 2.96 3.99 1.30
C PHE A 9 2.32 2.99 0.35
N ILE A 10 2.76 1.73 0.43
CA ILE A 10 2.40 0.71 -0.56
C ILE A 10 1.58 -0.36 0.14
N ASP A 11 0.39 -0.65 -0.38
CA ASP A 11 -0.39 -1.80 0.04
C ASP A 11 0.24 -3.11 -0.42
N ARG A 12 -0.19 -4.22 0.16
CA ARG A 12 0.36 -5.55 -0.10
C ARG A 12 -0.47 -6.31 -1.14
N ASP A 13 -1.68 -6.74 -0.73
CA ASP A 13 -2.54 -7.61 -1.50
C ASP A 13 -3.26 -6.80 -2.59
N GLY A 14 -3.32 -7.32 -3.81
CA GLY A 14 -3.84 -6.58 -4.97
C GLY A 14 -2.87 -5.50 -5.50
N THR A 15 -1.72 -5.28 -4.83
CA THR A 15 -0.80 -4.18 -5.14
C THR A 15 0.61 -4.65 -5.49
N ILE A 16 1.33 -5.32 -4.57
CA ILE A 16 2.65 -5.91 -4.87
C ILE A 16 2.57 -7.41 -5.15
N ILE A 17 1.53 -8.06 -4.65
CA ILE A 17 1.13 -9.43 -4.98
C ILE A 17 -0.34 -9.42 -5.40
N LEU A 18 -0.74 -10.39 -6.19
CA LEU A 18 -2.15 -10.55 -6.58
C LEU A 18 -2.96 -11.02 -5.37
N GLU A 19 -4.18 -10.52 -5.25
CA GLU A 19 -5.11 -10.92 -4.22
C GLU A 19 -5.79 -12.24 -4.58
N THR A 20 -6.00 -13.10 -3.60
CA THR A 20 -6.73 -14.36 -3.74
C THR A 20 -8.22 -14.17 -3.45
N ASP A 21 -9.06 -15.13 -3.89
CA ASP A 21 -10.52 -15.05 -3.69
C ASP A 21 -10.92 -15.09 -2.21
N ASP A 22 -10.10 -15.72 -1.35
CA ASP A 22 -10.32 -15.79 0.11
C ASP A 22 -9.62 -14.67 0.89
N PHE A 23 -8.95 -13.74 0.20
CA PHE A 23 -8.24 -12.60 0.79
C PHE A 23 -7.13 -12.96 1.79
N LYS A 24 -6.56 -14.17 1.70
CA LYS A 24 -5.53 -14.67 2.63
C LYS A 24 -4.36 -15.27 1.86
N ILE A 25 -3.18 -14.72 2.03
CA ILE A 25 -1.93 -15.28 1.51
C ILE A 25 -1.22 -16.01 2.64
N ASP A 26 -1.65 -17.23 2.90
CA ASP A 26 -1.23 -18.09 4.00
C ASP A 26 -0.46 -19.34 3.57
N THR A 27 -0.32 -19.59 2.27
CA THR A 27 0.54 -20.65 1.70
C THR A 27 1.41 -20.14 0.56
N MET A 28 2.51 -20.83 0.27
CA MET A 28 3.44 -20.43 -0.79
C MET A 28 2.79 -20.49 -2.18
N GLU A 29 1.87 -21.42 -2.40
CA GLU A 29 1.15 -21.61 -3.65
C GLU A 29 0.24 -20.43 -4.00
N LYS A 30 -0.22 -19.68 -2.98
CA LYS A 30 -1.04 -18.48 -3.15
C LYS A 30 -0.24 -17.24 -3.52
N ILE A 31 1.09 -17.29 -3.44
CA ILE A 31 1.94 -16.14 -3.76
C ILE A 31 2.01 -15.99 -5.28
N SER A 32 1.47 -14.88 -5.78
CA SER A 32 1.62 -14.45 -7.16
C SER A 32 1.99 -12.98 -7.18
N PHE A 33 3.19 -12.65 -7.63
CA PHE A 33 3.63 -11.26 -7.69
C PHE A 33 2.84 -10.48 -8.74
N TYR A 34 2.59 -9.21 -8.45
CA TYR A 34 1.88 -8.36 -9.41
C TYR A 34 2.71 -8.25 -10.71
N PRO A 35 2.06 -8.25 -11.90
CA PRO A 35 2.75 -8.22 -13.17
C PRO A 35 3.76 -7.06 -13.26
N GLU A 36 4.97 -7.35 -13.69
CA GLU A 36 6.08 -6.40 -13.89
C GLU A 36 6.49 -5.59 -12.63
N ILE A 37 6.02 -5.96 -11.42
CA ILE A 37 6.25 -5.22 -10.19
C ILE A 37 7.74 -5.00 -9.90
N PHE A 38 8.57 -6.02 -10.05
CA PHE A 38 10.00 -5.92 -9.78
C PHE A 38 10.70 -4.95 -10.72
N TYR A 39 10.33 -4.96 -12.00
CA TYR A 39 10.90 -4.04 -12.98
C TYR A 39 10.55 -2.58 -12.68
N TRP A 40 9.26 -2.28 -12.50
CA TRP A 40 8.81 -0.91 -12.32
C TRP A 40 9.14 -0.35 -10.93
N LEU A 41 8.96 -1.14 -9.87
CA LEU A 41 9.28 -0.67 -8.53
C LEU A 41 10.79 -0.51 -8.33
N HIS A 42 11.62 -1.41 -8.92
CA HIS A 42 13.07 -1.23 -8.94
C HIS A 42 13.46 0.09 -9.62
N ARG A 43 12.85 0.42 -10.76
CA ARG A 43 13.09 1.70 -11.43
C ARG A 43 12.64 2.89 -10.59
N ILE A 44 11.50 2.79 -9.92
CA ILE A 44 11.02 3.85 -9.03
C ILE A 44 12.03 4.12 -7.92
N VAL A 45 12.54 3.08 -7.25
CA VAL A 45 13.52 3.27 -6.16
C VAL A 45 14.89 3.71 -6.65
N SER A 46 15.25 3.40 -7.91
CA SER A 46 16.52 3.81 -8.50
C SER A 46 16.50 5.26 -8.98
N ASP A 47 15.37 5.71 -9.54
CA ASP A 47 15.28 7.01 -10.21
C ASP A 47 14.73 8.11 -9.26
N PHE A 48 14.06 7.73 -8.17
CA PHE A 48 13.43 8.68 -7.25
C PHE A 48 13.79 8.37 -5.80
N ASN A 49 13.97 9.42 -5.00
CA ASN A 49 14.33 9.31 -3.58
C ASN A 49 13.09 9.18 -2.70
N PHE A 50 12.49 7.98 -2.66
CA PHE A 50 11.38 7.67 -1.77
C PHE A 50 11.78 6.65 -0.71
N GLU A 51 11.31 6.85 0.52
CA GLU A 51 11.28 5.80 1.54
C GLU A 51 10.06 4.90 1.26
N LEU A 52 10.28 3.59 1.10
CA LEU A 52 9.20 2.64 0.90
C LEU A 52 8.65 2.17 2.24
N VAL A 53 7.34 2.20 2.39
CA VAL A 53 6.62 1.77 3.59
C VAL A 53 5.46 0.87 3.19
N LEU A 54 5.46 -0.36 3.69
CA LEU A 54 4.32 -1.26 3.51
C LEU A 54 3.21 -0.91 4.50
N VAL A 55 1.96 -0.84 4.03
CA VAL A 55 0.78 -0.56 4.87
C VAL A 55 -0.37 -1.46 4.44
N THR A 56 -0.69 -2.47 5.25
CA THR A 56 -1.69 -3.47 4.88
C THR A 56 -2.69 -3.76 5.99
N ASN A 57 -3.95 -4.01 5.63
CA ASN A 57 -4.97 -4.58 6.52
C ASN A 57 -5.02 -6.09 6.28
N GLN A 58 -4.88 -6.87 7.35
CA GLN A 58 -4.92 -8.33 7.34
C GLN A 58 -6.01 -8.81 8.29
N ASP A 59 -7.23 -8.88 7.79
CA ASP A 59 -8.44 -9.12 8.58
C ASP A 59 -8.35 -10.42 9.37
N GLY A 60 -8.41 -10.32 10.70
CA GLY A 60 -8.39 -11.45 11.59
C GLY A 60 -7.04 -12.16 11.75
N LEU A 61 -5.94 -11.58 11.28
CA LEU A 61 -4.60 -12.13 11.49
C LEU A 61 -4.32 -12.32 12.99
N GLY A 62 -3.80 -13.50 13.34
CA GLY A 62 -3.56 -13.93 14.72
C GLY A 62 -4.75 -14.64 15.36
N ARG A 63 -5.89 -14.78 14.67
CA ARG A 63 -7.06 -15.55 15.12
C ARG A 63 -7.04 -16.97 14.55
N GLU A 64 -7.96 -17.80 15.00
CA GLU A 64 -8.03 -19.22 14.59
C GLU A 64 -8.15 -19.39 13.07
N GLU A 65 -8.98 -18.55 12.43
CA GLU A 65 -9.22 -18.61 10.99
C GLU A 65 -8.08 -18.02 10.13
N PHE A 66 -7.13 -17.29 10.74
CA PHE A 66 -5.96 -16.73 10.07
C PHE A 66 -4.77 -16.69 11.04
N PRO A 67 -4.12 -17.83 11.30
CA PRO A 67 -2.99 -17.92 12.23
C PRO A 67 -1.77 -17.12 11.78
N ASN A 68 -0.98 -16.66 12.75
CA ASN A 68 0.22 -15.85 12.50
C ASN A 68 1.29 -16.60 11.70
N GLU A 69 1.55 -17.87 11.99
CA GLU A 69 2.68 -18.60 11.42
C GLU A 69 2.61 -18.73 9.89
N PRO A 70 1.50 -19.19 9.29
CA PRO A 70 1.36 -19.26 7.84
C PRO A 70 1.54 -17.88 7.17
N PHE A 71 0.89 -16.84 7.71
CA PHE A 71 1.01 -15.48 7.19
C PHE A 71 2.46 -14.99 7.23
N TYR A 72 3.13 -15.04 8.40
CA TYR A 72 4.49 -14.52 8.49
C TYR A 72 5.51 -15.35 7.71
N THR A 73 5.24 -16.63 7.43
CA THR A 73 6.07 -17.45 6.56
C THR A 73 6.03 -16.94 5.12
N THR A 74 4.83 -16.73 4.57
CA THR A 74 4.65 -16.19 3.22
C THR A 74 5.10 -14.73 3.14
N HIS A 75 4.79 -13.92 4.15
CA HIS A 75 5.16 -12.51 4.20
C HIS A 75 6.69 -12.33 4.18
N LYS A 76 7.43 -13.07 5.02
CA LYS A 76 8.89 -13.05 5.02
C LYS A 76 9.50 -13.45 3.67
N PHE A 77 8.90 -14.45 3.01
CA PHE A 77 9.33 -14.84 1.67
C PHE A 77 9.13 -13.70 0.67
N ILE A 78 7.96 -13.05 0.67
CA ILE A 78 7.65 -11.92 -0.20
C ILE A 78 8.65 -10.78 0.03
N MET A 79 8.81 -10.34 1.28
CA MET A 79 9.69 -9.21 1.62
C MET A 79 11.16 -9.51 1.29
N ARG A 80 11.63 -10.74 1.54
CA ARG A 80 12.96 -11.19 1.14
C ARG A 80 13.14 -11.14 -0.37
N THR A 81 12.15 -11.60 -1.14
CA THR A 81 12.20 -11.58 -2.61
C THR A 81 12.35 -10.14 -3.13
N PHE A 82 11.60 -9.18 -2.60
CA PHE A 82 11.79 -7.76 -2.94
C PHE A 82 13.18 -7.26 -2.58
N ALA A 83 13.66 -7.59 -1.38
CA ALA A 83 14.99 -7.17 -0.93
C ALA A 83 16.13 -7.73 -1.82
N GLU A 84 16.01 -8.97 -2.29
CA GLU A 84 16.95 -9.61 -3.24
C GLU A 84 16.94 -8.94 -4.61
N GLN A 85 15.83 -8.28 -4.98
CA GLN A 85 15.72 -7.45 -6.20
C GLN A 85 16.13 -5.98 -5.97
N GLY A 86 16.77 -5.66 -4.82
CA GLY A 86 17.20 -4.29 -4.48
C GLY A 86 16.09 -3.37 -3.99
N ILE A 87 14.89 -3.88 -3.78
CA ILE A 87 13.72 -3.14 -3.31
C ILE A 87 13.57 -3.38 -1.80
N ARG A 88 13.83 -2.36 -0.98
CA ARG A 88 13.79 -2.48 0.48
C ARG A 88 12.74 -1.58 1.08
N PHE A 89 11.84 -2.17 1.84
CA PHE A 89 10.88 -1.44 2.65
C PHE A 89 11.53 -1.04 3.98
N ALA A 90 11.46 0.25 4.33
CA ALA A 90 12.01 0.77 5.57
C ALA A 90 11.15 0.37 6.78
N HIS A 91 9.85 0.26 6.57
CA HIS A 91 8.88 -0.10 7.61
C HIS A 91 7.72 -0.91 7.03
N GLU A 92 7.13 -1.74 7.89
CA GLU A 92 5.96 -2.54 7.60
C GLU A 92 4.90 -2.28 8.69
N HIS A 93 3.72 -1.80 8.28
CA HIS A 93 2.58 -1.55 9.14
C HIS A 93 1.46 -2.50 8.77
N ILE A 94 1.13 -3.40 9.69
CA ILE A 94 0.13 -4.46 9.50
C ILE A 94 -0.97 -4.26 10.53
N ASP A 95 -2.19 -3.96 10.09
CA ASP A 95 -3.37 -3.98 10.94
C ASP A 95 -4.05 -5.34 10.86
N CYS A 96 -4.43 -5.90 12.00
CA CYS A 96 -5.01 -7.23 12.10
C CYS A 96 -6.51 -7.20 12.44
N SER A 97 -7.10 -6.00 12.53
CA SER A 97 -8.49 -5.84 12.96
C SER A 97 -9.48 -6.08 11.82
N TYR A 98 -10.70 -6.46 12.19
CA TYR A 98 -11.83 -6.43 11.28
C TYR A 98 -12.41 -5.01 11.15
N PRO A 99 -13.09 -4.67 10.02
CA PRO A 99 -13.71 -3.35 9.84
C PRO A 99 -14.66 -2.93 10.96
N HIS A 100 -15.41 -3.87 11.51
CA HIS A 100 -16.41 -3.60 12.55
C HIS A 100 -15.79 -3.27 13.92
N GLU A 101 -14.50 -3.52 14.12
CA GLU A 101 -13.79 -3.18 15.37
C GLU A 101 -13.45 -1.69 15.46
N GLY A 102 -13.47 -0.97 14.32
CA GLY A 102 -13.34 0.48 14.26
C GLY A 102 -12.02 1.05 14.80
N LEU A 103 -10.92 0.28 14.72
CA LEU A 103 -9.63 0.72 15.23
C LEU A 103 -9.02 1.82 14.35
N ASP A 104 -8.34 2.78 14.98
CA ASP A 104 -7.67 3.88 14.28
C ASP A 104 -6.41 3.46 13.52
N THR A 105 -5.91 2.25 13.77
CA THR A 105 -4.77 1.64 13.07
C THR A 105 -5.14 1.09 11.69
N ARG A 106 -6.39 0.68 11.50
CA ARG A 106 -6.88 0.12 10.23
C ARG A 106 -7.02 1.19 9.14
N LYS A 107 -6.46 0.95 7.93
CA LYS A 107 -6.75 1.79 6.75
C LYS A 107 -8.29 1.85 6.51
N PRO A 108 -8.84 3.01 6.22
CA PRO A 108 -8.19 4.27 5.81
C PRO A 108 -7.76 5.20 6.96
N SER A 109 -7.85 4.76 8.22
CA SER A 109 -7.36 5.54 9.35
C SER A 109 -5.83 5.60 9.37
N ILE A 110 -5.28 6.60 10.10
CA ILE A 110 -3.85 6.94 10.07
C ILE A 110 -3.10 6.56 11.36
N GLY A 111 -3.74 5.82 12.27
CA GLY A 111 -3.17 5.50 13.58
C GLY A 111 -1.80 4.85 13.53
N MET A 112 -1.58 3.91 12.61
CA MET A 112 -0.26 3.29 12.39
C MET A 112 0.78 4.26 11.82
N LEU A 113 0.36 5.37 11.22
CA LEU A 113 1.19 6.25 10.41
C LEU A 113 1.47 7.61 11.08
N LYS A 114 1.11 7.77 12.36
CA LYS A 114 1.27 9.04 13.11
C LYS A 114 2.70 9.59 13.10
N LYS A 115 3.72 8.71 13.07
CA LYS A 115 5.14 9.12 13.03
C LYS A 115 5.50 9.93 11.78
N TYR A 116 4.79 9.73 10.66
CA TYR A 116 5.07 10.42 9.39
C TYR A 116 4.55 11.87 9.35
N PHE A 117 3.81 12.31 10.36
CA PHE A 117 3.37 13.71 10.51
C PHE A 117 4.42 14.60 11.16
N SER A 118 5.64 14.11 11.37
CA SER A 118 6.76 14.92 11.86
C SER A 118 7.37 15.78 10.75
N ASP A 119 8.21 16.75 11.18
CA ASP A 119 8.93 17.64 10.26
C ASP A 119 9.98 16.93 9.37
N GLU A 120 10.25 15.66 9.63
CA GLU A 120 11.17 14.84 8.81
C GLU A 120 10.58 14.43 7.47
N TYR A 121 9.24 14.41 7.35
CA TYR A 121 8.53 13.87 6.18
C TYR A 121 7.78 14.93 5.41
N ASP A 122 7.74 14.77 4.09
CA ASP A 122 6.97 15.60 3.15
C ASP A 122 5.77 14.78 2.62
N LEU A 123 4.69 14.75 3.41
CA LEU A 123 3.48 14.01 3.05
C LEU A 123 2.81 14.58 1.80
N LYS A 124 2.92 15.87 1.54
CA LYS A 124 2.33 16.52 0.36
C LYS A 124 2.92 16.01 -0.95
N ASN A 125 4.20 15.64 -0.94
CA ASN A 125 4.92 15.06 -2.07
C ASN A 125 5.14 13.55 -1.91
N SER A 126 4.42 12.91 -0.99
CA SER A 126 4.35 11.47 -0.79
C SER A 126 3.13 10.89 -1.49
N PHE A 127 3.11 9.56 -1.66
CA PHE A 127 2.00 8.89 -2.34
C PHE A 127 1.59 7.61 -1.60
N VAL A 128 0.32 7.25 -1.76
CA VAL A 128 -0.20 5.91 -1.44
C VAL A 128 -0.32 5.14 -2.75
N ILE A 129 -0.01 3.85 -2.75
CA ILE A 129 -0.23 2.94 -3.87
C ILE A 129 -1.07 1.78 -3.34
N GLY A 130 -2.24 1.56 -3.92
CA GLY A 130 -3.14 0.48 -3.48
C GLY A 130 -4.22 0.20 -4.49
N ASP A 131 -4.94 -0.90 -4.31
CA ASP A 131 -5.99 -1.37 -5.22
C ASP A 131 -7.40 -1.03 -4.76
N ARG A 132 -7.56 -0.60 -3.49
CA ARG A 132 -8.87 -0.33 -2.88
C ARG A 132 -9.15 1.17 -2.77
N ILE A 133 -10.44 1.55 -2.76
CA ILE A 133 -10.84 2.93 -2.49
C ILE A 133 -10.43 3.39 -1.08
N THR A 134 -10.23 2.47 -0.13
CA THR A 134 -9.69 2.77 1.19
C THR A 134 -8.26 3.30 1.13
N ASP A 135 -7.46 2.94 0.12
CA ASP A 135 -6.12 3.50 -0.10
C ASP A 135 -6.18 4.93 -0.62
N VAL A 136 -7.18 5.23 -1.47
CA VAL A 136 -7.44 6.61 -1.91
C VAL A 136 -7.87 7.47 -0.72
N MET A 137 -8.73 6.94 0.15
CA MET A 137 -9.15 7.63 1.38
C MET A 137 -7.97 7.79 2.36
N LEU A 138 -7.08 6.80 2.46
CA LEU A 138 -5.85 6.89 3.25
C LEU A 138 -4.95 8.03 2.74
N ALA A 139 -4.77 8.14 1.42
CA ALA A 139 -4.01 9.23 0.81
C ALA A 139 -4.59 10.59 1.18
N LYS A 140 -5.92 10.77 1.11
CA LYS A 140 -6.60 11.97 1.58
C LYS A 140 -6.29 12.27 3.04
N ASN A 141 -6.40 11.26 3.92
CA ASN A 141 -6.19 11.43 5.36
C ASN A 141 -4.73 11.76 5.70
N LEU A 142 -3.77 11.34 4.87
CA LEU A 142 -2.35 11.68 4.96
C LEU A 142 -2.01 13.06 4.36
N GLY A 143 -2.91 13.66 3.58
CA GLY A 143 -2.60 14.86 2.78
C GLY A 143 -1.72 14.57 1.56
N ALA A 144 -1.70 13.31 1.10
CA ALA A 144 -0.97 12.78 -0.03
C ALA A 144 -1.89 12.57 -1.25
N LYS A 145 -1.36 11.95 -2.32
CA LYS A 145 -2.15 11.45 -3.45
C LYS A 145 -2.01 9.94 -3.60
N CYS A 146 -2.98 9.30 -4.24
CA CYS A 146 -3.01 7.87 -4.47
C CYS A 146 -2.76 7.51 -5.94
N PHE A 147 -1.91 6.54 -6.17
CA PHE A 147 -1.90 5.75 -7.39
C PHE A 147 -2.84 4.55 -7.18
N TRP A 148 -4.03 4.64 -7.74
CA TRP A 148 -5.06 3.63 -7.53
C TRP A 148 -4.98 2.54 -8.61
N LEU A 149 -4.59 1.33 -8.21
CA LEU A 149 -4.48 0.14 -9.06
C LEU A 149 -5.86 -0.54 -9.21
N ASP A 150 -6.88 0.23 -9.58
CA ASP A 150 -8.26 -0.20 -9.67
C ASP A 150 -8.49 -1.27 -10.73
N ASP A 151 -9.03 -2.39 -10.31
CA ASP A 151 -9.40 -3.51 -11.18
C ASP A 151 -10.90 -3.53 -11.54
N GLY A 152 -11.67 -2.55 -11.06
CA GLY A 152 -13.09 -2.40 -11.31
C GLY A 152 -14.00 -3.20 -10.38
N ARG A 153 -13.46 -3.94 -9.39
CA ARG A 153 -14.26 -4.71 -8.42
C ARG A 153 -14.92 -3.84 -7.35
N GLY A 154 -14.49 -2.57 -7.21
CA GLY A 154 -15.05 -1.64 -6.22
C GLY A 154 -14.73 -2.03 -4.78
N LEU A 155 -13.55 -2.63 -4.55
CA LEU A 155 -13.13 -3.09 -3.23
C LEU A 155 -13.01 -1.96 -2.21
N GLY A 156 -13.42 -2.22 -0.98
CA GLY A 156 -13.37 -1.25 0.11
C GLY A 156 -14.47 -0.18 0.11
N ALA A 157 -15.38 -0.16 -0.88
CA ALA A 157 -16.42 0.88 -0.99
C ALA A 157 -17.37 0.96 0.22
N LYS A 158 -17.57 -0.16 0.93
CA LYS A 158 -18.40 -0.22 2.15
C LYS A 158 -17.65 0.22 3.41
N GLU A 159 -16.34 0.40 3.33
CA GLU A 159 -15.47 0.77 4.45
C GLU A 159 -15.22 2.28 4.52
N ILE A 160 -15.71 3.04 3.54
CA ILE A 160 -15.57 4.49 3.50
C ILE A 160 -16.95 5.17 3.64
N ASN A 161 -16.94 6.38 4.16
CA ASN A 161 -18.14 7.20 4.37
C ASN A 161 -18.26 8.38 3.39
N GLU A 162 -17.45 8.38 2.33
CA GLU A 162 -17.43 9.41 1.30
C GLU A 162 -17.67 8.82 -0.09
N SER A 163 -18.27 9.62 -0.98
CA SER A 163 -18.43 9.21 -2.38
C SER A 163 -17.09 9.26 -3.12
N GLU A 164 -16.92 8.41 -4.13
CA GLU A 164 -15.73 8.41 -4.99
C GLU A 164 -15.46 9.80 -5.60
N GLU A 165 -16.51 10.54 -5.98
CA GLU A 165 -16.38 11.88 -6.54
C GLU A 165 -15.59 12.85 -5.63
N LYS A 166 -15.80 12.76 -4.31
CA LYS A 166 -15.05 13.57 -3.33
C LYS A 166 -13.59 13.16 -3.20
N LEU A 167 -13.26 11.95 -3.62
CA LEU A 167 -11.92 11.40 -3.57
C LEU A 167 -11.11 11.64 -4.86
N LEU A 168 -11.75 12.01 -5.97
CA LEU A 168 -11.07 12.28 -7.26
C LEU A 168 -9.86 13.22 -7.15
N PRO A 169 -9.88 14.32 -6.34
CA PRO A 169 -8.72 15.20 -6.20
C PRO A 169 -7.48 14.54 -5.62
N TYR A 170 -7.65 13.43 -4.91
CA TYR A 170 -6.57 12.67 -4.27
C TYR A 170 -6.03 11.52 -5.13
N ILE A 171 -6.61 11.28 -6.32
CA ILE A 171 -6.15 10.28 -7.26
C ILE A 171 -5.13 10.91 -8.22
N ALA A 172 -3.87 10.46 -8.15
CA ALA A 172 -2.82 10.84 -9.09
C ALA A 172 -2.98 10.11 -10.42
N THR A 173 -3.20 8.79 -10.38
CA THR A 173 -3.58 7.96 -11.53
C THR A 173 -4.52 6.86 -11.10
N ARG A 174 -5.41 6.42 -12.02
CA ARG A 174 -6.25 5.23 -11.90
C ARG A 174 -5.87 4.27 -13.03
N SER A 175 -5.29 3.13 -12.72
CA SER A 175 -4.76 2.19 -13.71
C SER A 175 -4.40 0.86 -13.06
N ARG A 176 -4.37 -0.22 -13.83
CA ARG A 176 -3.84 -1.53 -13.42
C ARG A 176 -2.35 -1.70 -13.70
N ASN A 177 -1.63 -0.65 -14.03
CA ASN A 177 -0.28 -0.78 -14.58
C ASN A 177 0.71 0.08 -13.79
N TRP A 178 1.74 -0.57 -13.23
CA TRP A 178 2.85 0.07 -12.52
C TRP A 178 3.68 1.01 -13.40
N GLU A 179 3.74 0.75 -14.73
CA GLU A 179 4.38 1.65 -15.69
C GLU A 179 3.81 3.07 -15.60
N LYS A 180 2.47 3.20 -15.49
CA LYS A 180 1.82 4.50 -15.41
C LYS A 180 2.19 5.26 -14.14
N ILE A 181 2.45 4.56 -13.03
CA ILE A 181 2.97 5.17 -11.80
C ILE A 181 4.35 5.76 -12.08
N TYR A 182 5.26 4.96 -12.66
CA TYR A 182 6.60 5.43 -13.00
C TYR A 182 6.57 6.63 -13.95
N LEU A 183 5.77 6.57 -15.02
CA LEU A 183 5.66 7.67 -16.00
C LEU A 183 5.08 8.95 -15.38
N TYR A 184 4.12 8.82 -14.45
CA TYR A 184 3.61 9.97 -13.71
C TYR A 184 4.71 10.61 -12.85
N LEU A 185 5.42 9.81 -12.06
CA LEU A 185 6.52 10.30 -11.21
C LEU A 185 7.60 11.01 -12.07
N LYS A 186 8.01 10.39 -13.18
CA LYS A 186 9.01 10.98 -14.10
C LYS A 186 8.58 12.31 -14.70
N LYS A 187 7.28 12.55 -14.84
CA LYS A 187 6.76 13.82 -15.38
C LYS A 187 6.61 14.90 -14.31
N THR A 188 6.43 14.49 -13.04
CA THR A 188 5.96 15.41 -11.98
C THR A 188 7.04 15.75 -10.97
N ILE A 189 8.03 14.85 -10.81
CA ILE A 189 9.17 15.01 -9.91
C ILE A 189 10.46 15.17 -10.73
#